data_457a466d2136c23327de337a8477a58e
#
_entry.id   457a466d2136c23327de337a8477a58e
#
_cell.length_a   1.000
_cell.length_b   1.000
_cell.length_c   1.000
_cell.angle_alpha   90.00
_cell.angle_beta   90.00
_cell.angle_gamma   90.00
#
_symmetry.space_group_name_H-M   'P 1'
#
loop_
_entity.id
_entity.type
_entity.pdbx_description
1 polymer ?
#
loop_
_entity_poly.entity_id
_entity_poly.type
_entity_poly.pdbx_seq_one_letter_code
_entity_poly.pdbx_strand_id
1 'polypeptide(L)'
;HTRELPRWYWDGKTRMNCMREVVGQTLQHGYAHHIQRLMVTGQFALLAQVRPQAVCDWYLSMYVDAVEWVELPNTAGMALHADGGRFTSKPYIASGQYIKRMSNYCQGCAYRPEQRSGAQACPVTVLYWNFLDTHEPTLSRNPRTALMAKSVARLDATERETIRQQAACLLDHIDEA
;
A
#
# COMPACT_ATOMS: atom_id res chain seq x y z
N HIS A 1 -6.03 12.01 -2.74
CA HIS A 1 -6.31 11.06 -1.64
C HIS A 1 -6.70 11.86 -0.40
N THR A 2 -7.77 11.44 0.29
CA THR A 2 -8.41 12.23 1.35
C THR A 2 -8.79 11.39 2.56
N ARG A 3 -8.56 10.07 2.54
CA ARG A 3 -8.89 9.19 3.66
C ARG A 3 -7.93 9.41 4.83
N GLU A 4 -8.43 9.24 6.04
CA GLU A 4 -7.59 9.23 7.23
C GLU A 4 -6.83 7.90 7.35
N LEU A 5 -5.79 7.89 8.20
CA LEU A 5 -5.06 6.66 8.51
C LEU A 5 -5.99 5.65 9.20
N PRO A 6 -6.00 4.38 8.78
CA PRO A 6 -6.70 3.31 9.47
C PRO A 6 -6.28 3.23 10.96
N ARG A 7 -7.24 2.93 11.84
CA ARG A 7 -6.99 2.83 13.29
C ARG A 7 -5.85 1.88 13.65
N TRP A 8 -5.70 0.81 12.92
CA TRP A 8 -4.66 -0.18 13.19
C TRP A 8 -3.22 0.33 12.93
N TYR A 9 -3.00 1.49 12.31
CA TYR A 9 -1.70 2.17 12.35
C TYR A 9 -1.31 2.59 13.78
N TRP A 10 -2.29 2.74 14.67
CA TRP A 10 -2.08 3.19 16.04
C TRP A 10 -2.06 2.06 17.08
N ASP A 11 -2.62 0.90 16.78
CA ASP A 11 -2.73 -0.21 17.74
C ASP A 11 -2.29 -1.58 17.19
N GLY A 12 -1.96 -1.67 15.91
CA GLY A 12 -1.54 -2.91 15.24
C GLY A 12 -2.66 -3.96 15.07
N LYS A 13 -3.91 -3.63 15.39
CA LYS A 13 -5.01 -4.60 15.37
C LYS A 13 -5.59 -4.79 13.98
N THR A 14 -4.94 -5.60 13.16
CA THR A 14 -5.37 -5.95 11.81
C THR A 14 -5.19 -7.44 11.53
N ARG A 15 -6.00 -7.97 10.63
CA ARG A 15 -5.89 -9.35 10.14
C ARG A 15 -4.77 -9.53 9.11
N MET A 16 -4.26 -8.44 8.56
CA MET A 16 -3.11 -8.44 7.64
C MET A 16 -1.81 -8.66 8.43
N ASN A 17 -1.27 -9.87 8.41
CA ASN A 17 -0.08 -10.20 9.20
C ASN A 17 1.11 -9.28 8.95
N CYS A 18 1.37 -8.91 7.69
CA CYS A 18 2.45 -7.97 7.34
C CYS A 18 2.29 -6.59 7.99
N MET A 19 1.06 -6.07 8.04
CA MET A 19 0.77 -4.79 8.68
C MET A 19 0.89 -4.91 10.20
N ARG A 20 0.31 -5.96 10.80
CA ARG A 20 0.40 -6.23 12.24
C ARG A 20 1.85 -6.30 12.71
N GLU A 21 2.70 -7.05 12.01
CA GLU A 21 4.12 -7.21 12.37
C GLU A 21 4.90 -5.90 12.22
N VAL A 22 4.74 -5.19 11.10
CA VAL A 22 5.50 -3.95 10.86
C VAL A 22 5.02 -2.80 11.76
N VAL A 23 3.71 -2.65 11.93
CA VAL A 23 3.16 -1.63 12.83
C VAL A 23 3.50 -1.98 14.28
N GLY A 24 3.33 -3.24 14.69
CA GLY A 24 3.70 -3.70 16.02
C GLY A 24 5.18 -3.45 16.35
N GLN A 25 6.09 -3.77 15.42
CA GLN A 25 7.50 -3.44 15.54
C GLN A 25 7.73 -1.93 15.68
N THR A 26 7.04 -1.12 14.89
CA THR A 26 7.14 0.34 14.94
C THR A 26 6.68 0.88 16.30
N LEU A 27 5.53 0.42 16.79
CA LEU A 27 4.97 0.83 18.09
C LEU A 27 5.88 0.44 19.26
N GLN A 28 6.52 -0.74 19.17
CA GLN A 28 7.39 -1.26 20.23
C GLN A 28 8.76 -0.60 20.26
N HIS A 29 9.35 -0.33 19.09
CA HIS A 29 10.76 0.07 18.96
C HIS A 29 10.97 1.48 18.40
N GLY A 30 9.91 2.16 17.95
CA GLY A 30 10.03 3.43 17.23
C GLY A 30 10.80 3.28 15.91
N TYR A 31 10.88 2.06 15.36
CA TYR A 31 11.72 1.77 14.20
C TYR A 31 11.14 0.68 13.31
N ALA A 32 11.27 0.87 12.02
CA ALA A 32 11.09 -0.16 10.99
C ALA A 32 12.16 0.04 9.90
N HIS A 33 12.61 -1.05 9.29
CA HIS A 33 13.55 -0.99 8.17
C HIS A 33 12.95 -0.20 6.99
N HIS A 34 13.77 0.52 6.23
CA HIS A 34 13.32 1.35 5.10
C HIS A 34 12.35 0.60 4.15
N ILE A 35 12.65 -0.66 3.82
CA ILE A 35 11.77 -1.47 2.95
C ILE A 35 10.42 -1.75 3.60
N GLN A 36 10.34 -1.92 4.91
CA GLN A 36 9.07 -2.07 5.62
C GLN A 36 8.25 -0.77 5.55
N ARG A 37 8.91 0.38 5.78
CA ARG A 37 8.28 1.70 5.64
C ARG A 37 7.77 1.93 4.21
N LEU A 38 8.61 1.67 3.21
CA LEU A 38 8.28 1.92 1.81
C LEU A 38 7.26 0.93 1.26
N MET A 39 7.56 -0.39 1.36
CA MET A 39 6.86 -1.45 0.63
C MET A 39 5.82 -2.21 1.45
N VAL A 40 5.63 -1.87 2.72
CA VAL A 40 4.55 -2.42 3.53
C VAL A 40 3.61 -1.28 3.94
N THR A 41 3.96 -0.46 4.92
CA THR A 41 3.06 0.59 5.42
C THR A 41 2.86 1.73 4.42
N GLY A 42 3.91 2.25 3.80
CA GLY A 42 3.83 3.38 2.87
C GLY A 42 3.05 3.05 1.59
N GLN A 43 3.40 1.95 0.91
CA GLN A 43 2.63 1.55 -0.27
C GLN A 43 1.18 1.21 0.05
N PHE A 44 0.89 0.60 1.22
CA PHE A 44 -0.49 0.36 1.62
C PHE A 44 -1.27 1.66 1.74
N ALA A 45 -0.70 2.66 2.41
CA ALA A 45 -1.34 3.97 2.54
C ALA A 45 -1.63 4.62 1.18
N LEU A 46 -0.70 4.51 0.21
CA LEU A 46 -0.93 4.96 -1.17
C LEU A 46 -2.09 4.20 -1.82
N LEU A 47 -2.06 2.87 -1.78
CA LEU A 47 -3.09 2.02 -2.38
C LEU A 47 -4.47 2.20 -1.72
N ALA A 48 -4.48 2.46 -0.42
CA ALA A 48 -5.67 2.74 0.38
C ALA A 48 -6.16 4.20 0.29
N GLN A 49 -5.54 5.02 -0.56
CA GLN A 49 -5.93 6.41 -0.80
C GLN A 49 -5.88 7.29 0.46
N VAL A 50 -4.97 6.99 1.39
CA VAL A 50 -4.77 7.78 2.60
C VAL A 50 -4.20 9.15 2.24
N ARG A 51 -4.62 10.17 2.97
CA ARG A 51 -4.15 11.54 2.83
C ARG A 51 -2.63 11.60 3.11
N PRO A 52 -1.80 12.10 2.17
CA PRO A 52 -0.34 12.08 2.32
C PRO A 52 0.14 12.76 3.60
N GLN A 53 -0.48 13.87 4.00
CA GLN A 53 -0.12 14.57 5.23
C GLN A 53 -0.28 13.66 6.47
N ALA A 54 -1.37 12.90 6.57
CA ALA A 54 -1.58 12.00 7.71
C ALA A 54 -0.50 10.92 7.82
N VAL A 55 0.00 10.42 6.70
CA VAL A 55 1.11 9.45 6.68
C VAL A 55 2.43 10.11 7.08
N CYS A 56 2.71 11.30 6.58
CA CYS A 56 3.90 12.08 6.95
C CYS A 56 3.92 12.38 8.45
N ASP A 57 2.81 12.85 9.00
CA ASP A 57 2.67 13.16 10.43
C ASP A 57 2.87 11.91 11.28
N TRP A 58 2.31 10.77 10.86
CA TRP A 58 2.49 9.50 11.56
C TRP A 58 3.95 9.04 11.53
N TYR A 59 4.64 9.11 10.37
CA TYR A 59 6.04 8.71 10.26
C TYR A 59 6.94 9.58 11.13
N LEU A 60 6.74 10.90 11.11
CA LEU A 60 7.51 11.84 11.94
C LEU A 60 7.28 11.61 13.44
N SER A 61 6.06 11.21 13.83
CA SER A 61 5.74 10.97 15.24
C SER A 61 6.19 9.60 15.76
N MET A 62 6.30 8.60 14.88
CA MET A 62 6.52 7.20 15.30
C MET A 62 7.97 6.74 15.21
N TYR A 63 8.75 7.28 14.25
CA TYR A 63 10.12 6.81 14.05
C TYR A 63 11.13 7.68 14.79
N VAL A 64 11.94 7.06 15.65
CA VAL A 64 12.98 7.74 16.45
C VAL A 64 14.10 8.35 15.61
N ASP A 65 14.30 7.86 14.40
CA ASP A 65 15.28 8.33 13.43
C ASP A 65 14.67 9.31 12.39
N ALA A 66 13.40 9.68 12.55
CA ALA A 66 12.75 10.60 11.64
C ALA A 66 13.27 12.03 11.84
N VAL A 67 13.82 12.57 10.74
CA VAL A 67 14.23 13.96 10.64
C VAL A 67 13.45 14.59 9.50
N GLU A 68 12.73 15.66 9.76
CA GLU A 68 11.70 16.23 8.87
C GLU A 68 12.19 16.41 7.43
N TRP A 69 13.34 17.05 7.23
CA TRP A 69 13.87 17.31 5.88
C TRP A 69 14.26 16.06 5.10
N VAL A 70 14.48 14.92 5.78
CA VAL A 70 14.73 13.61 5.16
C VAL A 70 13.44 12.82 5.02
N GLU A 71 12.65 12.75 6.10
CA GLU A 71 11.46 11.89 6.16
C GLU A 71 10.36 12.35 5.21
N LEU A 72 10.08 13.67 5.14
CA LEU A 72 9.02 14.19 4.26
C LEU A 72 9.24 13.86 2.78
N PRO A 73 10.42 14.10 2.16
CA PRO A 73 10.65 13.71 0.76
C PRO A 73 10.54 12.20 0.55
N ASN A 74 11.01 11.38 1.49
CA ASN A 74 10.92 9.92 1.39
C ASN A 74 9.47 9.43 1.55
N THR A 75 8.71 10.01 2.47
CA THR A 75 7.32 9.61 2.67
C THR A 75 6.41 10.17 1.57
N ALA A 76 6.36 11.49 1.40
CA ALA A 76 5.48 12.10 0.40
C ALA A 76 5.93 11.80 -1.03
N GLY A 77 7.22 11.92 -1.32
CA GLY A 77 7.74 11.75 -2.69
C GLY A 77 7.94 10.29 -3.07
N MET A 78 8.63 9.49 -2.25
CA MET A 78 8.95 8.10 -2.61
C MET A 78 7.82 7.13 -2.30
N ALA A 79 7.30 7.11 -1.07
CA ALA A 79 6.31 6.12 -0.68
C ALA A 79 4.92 6.42 -1.24
N LEU A 80 4.50 7.69 -1.23
CA LEU A 80 3.15 8.10 -1.62
C LEU A 80 3.06 8.71 -3.02
N HIS A 81 4.20 8.98 -3.67
CA HIS A 81 4.25 9.63 -5.00
C HIS A 81 3.41 10.92 -5.06
N ALA A 82 3.33 11.64 -3.95
CA ALA A 82 2.44 12.79 -3.76
C ALA A 82 3.04 14.12 -4.27
N ASP A 83 4.30 14.10 -4.70
CA ASP A 83 5.02 15.26 -5.25
C ASP A 83 4.90 15.41 -6.78
N GLY A 84 4.06 14.59 -7.40
CA GLY A 84 3.88 14.56 -8.86
C GLY A 84 5.04 13.91 -9.61
N GLY A 85 5.82 13.07 -8.94
CA GLY A 85 6.92 12.30 -9.55
C GLY A 85 8.23 13.08 -9.68
N ARG A 86 8.43 14.11 -8.85
CA ARG A 86 9.68 14.88 -8.81
C ARG A 86 10.81 14.13 -8.12
N PHE A 87 10.51 13.48 -7.01
CA PHE A 87 11.47 12.70 -6.22
C PHE A 87 11.73 11.32 -6.83
N THR A 88 10.69 10.67 -7.32
CA THR A 88 10.80 9.35 -7.95
C THR A 88 10.08 9.31 -9.30
N SER A 89 10.68 8.62 -10.26
CA SER A 89 10.16 8.55 -11.63
C SER A 89 8.96 7.61 -11.81
N LYS A 90 8.55 6.91 -10.76
CA LYS A 90 7.39 6.01 -10.74
C LYS A 90 6.91 5.79 -9.31
N PRO A 91 5.62 5.48 -9.09
CA PRO A 91 5.16 5.03 -7.78
C PRO A 91 5.79 3.68 -7.41
N TYR A 92 6.15 3.52 -6.14
CA TYR A 92 6.63 2.25 -5.57
C TYR A 92 5.44 1.44 -5.06
N ILE A 93 4.83 0.71 -5.97
CA ILE A 93 3.67 -0.15 -5.68
C ILE A 93 3.92 -1.58 -6.12
N ALA A 94 3.38 -2.52 -5.37
CA ALA A 94 3.41 -3.94 -5.68
C ALA A 94 2.21 -4.67 -5.05
N SER A 95 1.86 -5.84 -5.56
CA SER A 95 0.86 -6.70 -4.93
C SER A 95 1.40 -7.39 -3.68
N GLY A 96 0.53 -8.03 -2.93
CA GLY A 96 0.92 -8.86 -1.79
C GLY A 96 1.91 -9.98 -2.13
N GLN A 97 2.02 -10.37 -3.40
CA GLN A 97 3.03 -11.34 -3.84
C GLN A 97 4.47 -10.84 -3.67
N TYR A 98 4.69 -9.53 -3.79
CA TYR A 98 5.99 -8.94 -3.47
C TYR A 98 6.33 -9.15 -2.00
N ILE A 99 5.39 -8.85 -1.09
CA ILE A 99 5.57 -9.04 0.36
C ILE A 99 5.85 -10.52 0.66
N LYS A 100 5.09 -11.44 0.04
CA LYS A 100 5.30 -12.89 0.18
C LYS A 100 6.71 -13.35 -0.23
N ARG A 101 7.24 -12.78 -1.31
CA ARG A 101 8.57 -13.12 -1.81
C ARG A 101 9.69 -12.54 -0.94
N MET A 102 9.49 -11.35 -0.38
CA MET A 102 10.52 -10.60 0.35
C MET A 102 10.52 -10.86 1.86
N SER A 103 9.53 -11.60 2.37
CA SER A 103 9.37 -11.83 3.81
C SER A 103 8.64 -13.14 4.09
N ASN A 104 8.56 -13.51 5.37
CA ASN A 104 7.76 -14.61 5.86
C ASN A 104 6.38 -14.20 6.37
N TYR A 105 5.98 -12.92 6.23
CA TYR A 105 4.72 -12.40 6.78
C TYR A 105 3.47 -13.09 6.25
N CYS A 106 3.51 -13.61 5.03
CA CYS A 106 2.36 -14.33 4.47
C CYS A 106 2.21 -15.76 4.99
N GLN A 107 3.21 -16.28 5.74
CA GLN A 107 3.10 -17.58 6.40
C GLN A 107 2.12 -17.45 7.56
N GLY A 108 1.06 -18.25 7.54
CA GLY A 108 0.01 -18.17 8.56
C GLY A 108 -0.93 -16.95 8.46
N CYS A 109 -0.80 -16.10 7.44
CA CYS A 109 -1.73 -15.02 7.20
C CYS A 109 -3.10 -15.56 6.75
N ALA A 110 -4.18 -14.88 7.18
CA ALA A 110 -5.55 -15.23 6.79
C ALA A 110 -5.82 -15.02 5.29
N TYR A 111 -5.01 -14.17 4.64
CA TYR A 111 -5.20 -13.76 3.25
C TYR A 111 -4.23 -14.44 2.29
N ARG A 112 -4.65 -14.56 1.02
CA ARG A 112 -3.89 -15.19 -0.07
C ARG A 112 -3.42 -14.12 -1.07
N PRO A 113 -2.12 -13.81 -1.12
CA PRO A 113 -1.60 -12.75 -2.00
C PRO A 113 -1.68 -13.07 -3.49
N GLU A 114 -1.92 -14.31 -3.88
CA GLU A 114 -2.11 -14.74 -5.25
C GLU A 114 -3.50 -14.39 -5.80
N GLN A 115 -4.49 -14.29 -4.92
CA GLN A 115 -5.87 -14.01 -5.30
C GLN A 115 -6.08 -12.52 -5.51
N ARG A 116 -6.64 -12.15 -6.66
CA ARG A 116 -6.96 -10.77 -7.01
C ARG A 116 -8.31 -10.33 -6.46
N SER A 117 -9.20 -11.29 -6.20
CA SER A 117 -10.53 -11.08 -5.63
C SER A 117 -10.99 -12.32 -4.86
N GLY A 118 -12.09 -12.20 -4.11
CA GLY A 118 -12.67 -13.27 -3.30
C GLY A 118 -12.43 -13.10 -1.80
N ALA A 119 -13.08 -13.93 -1.00
CA ALA A 119 -13.11 -13.81 0.46
C ALA A 119 -11.74 -13.91 1.15
N GLN A 120 -10.79 -14.62 0.54
CA GLN A 120 -9.43 -14.75 1.05
C GLN A 120 -8.41 -13.90 0.30
N ALA A 121 -8.85 -13.06 -0.65
CA ALA A 121 -7.92 -12.21 -1.40
C ALA A 121 -7.21 -11.23 -0.46
N CYS A 122 -5.89 -11.11 -0.66
CA CYS A 122 -5.09 -10.19 0.13
C CYS A 122 -5.49 -8.73 -0.15
N PRO A 123 -5.85 -7.93 0.89
CA PRO A 123 -6.23 -6.53 0.70
C PRO A 123 -5.19 -5.73 -0.10
N VAL A 124 -3.89 -5.93 0.15
CA VAL A 124 -2.81 -5.30 -0.64
C VAL A 124 -2.91 -5.65 -2.12
N THR A 125 -3.23 -6.91 -2.44
CA THR A 125 -3.36 -7.35 -3.85
C THR A 125 -4.60 -6.76 -4.51
N VAL A 126 -5.74 -6.78 -3.81
CA VAL A 126 -7.00 -6.18 -4.33
C VAL A 126 -6.81 -4.70 -4.61
N LEU A 127 -6.30 -3.95 -3.63
CA LEU A 127 -6.06 -2.51 -3.76
C LEU A 127 -4.99 -2.19 -4.83
N TYR A 128 -3.96 -3.02 -4.97
CA TYR A 128 -2.97 -2.88 -6.05
C TYR A 128 -3.61 -2.97 -7.44
N TRP A 129 -4.45 -3.98 -7.69
CA TRP A 129 -5.11 -4.13 -8.98
C TRP A 129 -6.12 -3.01 -9.24
N ASN A 130 -6.85 -2.57 -8.21
CA ASN A 130 -7.72 -1.40 -8.31
C ASN A 130 -6.94 -0.11 -8.61
N PHE A 131 -5.77 0.08 -7.97
CA PHE A 131 -4.90 1.22 -8.25
C PHE A 131 -4.43 1.22 -9.70
N LEU A 132 -3.96 0.07 -10.20
CA LEU A 132 -3.53 -0.04 -11.60
C LEU A 132 -4.66 0.27 -12.57
N ASP A 133 -5.87 -0.22 -12.30
CA ASP A 133 -7.05 0.00 -13.13
C ASP A 133 -7.46 1.48 -13.14
N THR A 134 -7.52 2.10 -11.97
CA THR A 134 -7.88 3.51 -11.82
C THR A 134 -6.87 4.46 -12.51
N HIS A 135 -5.58 4.13 -12.43
CA HIS A 135 -4.51 4.98 -12.93
C HIS A 135 -3.90 4.51 -14.26
N GLU A 136 -4.53 3.55 -14.94
CA GLU A 136 -4.05 3.00 -16.21
C GLU A 136 -3.63 4.07 -17.23
N PRO A 137 -4.42 5.15 -17.48
CA PRO A 137 -4.04 6.16 -18.47
C PRO A 137 -2.75 6.91 -18.14
N THR A 138 -2.48 7.13 -16.85
CA THR A 138 -1.26 7.80 -16.38
C THR A 138 -0.07 6.84 -16.40
N LEU A 139 -0.27 5.63 -15.90
CA LEU A 139 0.76 4.60 -15.83
C LEU A 139 1.23 4.14 -17.21
N SER A 140 0.35 4.13 -18.21
CA SER A 140 0.66 3.76 -19.59
C SER A 140 1.60 4.73 -20.27
N ARG A 141 1.59 6.01 -19.87
CA ARG A 141 2.45 7.06 -20.45
C ARG A 141 3.88 7.01 -19.92
N ASN A 142 4.11 6.36 -18.80
CA ASN A 142 5.43 6.24 -18.20
C ASN A 142 6.07 4.90 -18.58
N PRO A 143 7.23 4.90 -19.29
CA PRO A 143 7.89 3.65 -19.73
C PRO A 143 8.21 2.67 -18.59
N ARG A 144 8.43 3.19 -17.37
CA ARG A 144 8.74 2.36 -16.18
C ARG A 144 7.52 1.65 -15.59
N THR A 145 6.30 2.11 -15.90
CA THR A 145 5.05 1.54 -15.40
C THR A 145 4.16 0.97 -16.50
N ALA A 146 4.48 1.20 -17.77
CA ALA A 146 3.67 0.75 -18.90
C ALA A 146 3.41 -0.76 -18.92
N LEU A 147 4.37 -1.59 -18.47
CA LEU A 147 4.17 -3.04 -18.35
C LEU A 147 3.14 -3.40 -17.27
N MET A 148 3.10 -2.64 -16.18
CA MET A 148 2.10 -2.84 -15.12
C MET A 148 0.71 -2.48 -15.64
N ALA A 149 0.57 -1.36 -16.34
CA ALA A 149 -0.68 -0.95 -16.99
C ALA A 149 -1.17 -1.99 -18.02
N LYS A 150 -0.28 -2.52 -18.86
CA LYS A 150 -0.62 -3.60 -19.80
C LYS A 150 -1.14 -4.87 -19.12
N SER A 151 -0.76 -5.12 -17.87
CA SER A 151 -1.27 -6.28 -17.12
C SER A 151 -2.75 -6.13 -16.78
N VAL A 152 -3.23 -4.91 -16.55
CA VAL A 152 -4.65 -4.62 -16.33
C VAL A 152 -5.47 -4.84 -17.59
N ALA A 153 -4.95 -4.44 -18.76
CA ALA A 153 -5.63 -4.62 -20.03
C ALA A 153 -5.89 -6.10 -20.39
N ARG A 154 -5.21 -7.05 -19.72
CA ARG A 154 -5.42 -8.50 -19.88
C ARG A 154 -6.55 -9.05 -19.01
N LEU A 155 -7.05 -8.28 -18.05
CA LEU A 155 -8.20 -8.68 -17.24
C LEU A 155 -9.47 -8.49 -18.05
N ASP A 156 -10.39 -9.44 -17.94
CA ASP A 156 -11.72 -9.25 -18.51
C ASP A 156 -12.55 -8.21 -17.73
N ALA A 157 -13.64 -7.75 -18.33
CA ALA A 157 -14.47 -6.70 -17.74
C ALA A 157 -15.11 -7.14 -16.41
N THR A 158 -15.46 -8.41 -16.30
CA THR A 158 -16.10 -8.96 -15.09
C THR A 158 -15.10 -9.02 -13.93
N GLU A 159 -13.86 -9.48 -14.20
CA GLU A 159 -12.79 -9.51 -13.20
C GLU A 159 -12.45 -8.09 -12.73
N ARG A 160 -12.33 -7.12 -13.65
CA ARG A 160 -12.08 -5.70 -13.32
C ARG A 160 -13.18 -5.14 -12.41
N GLU A 161 -14.43 -5.39 -12.75
CA GLU A 161 -15.57 -4.92 -11.96
C GLU A 161 -15.61 -5.56 -10.57
N THR A 162 -15.34 -6.87 -10.47
CA THR A 162 -15.25 -7.58 -9.19
C THR A 162 -14.16 -7.00 -8.29
N ILE A 163 -12.98 -6.69 -8.86
CA ILE A 163 -11.87 -6.06 -8.13
C ILE A 163 -12.28 -4.67 -7.63
N ARG A 164 -12.93 -3.84 -8.47
CA ARG A 164 -13.39 -2.49 -8.08
C ARG A 164 -14.37 -2.53 -6.92
N GLN A 165 -15.38 -3.40 -7.01
CA GLN A 165 -16.41 -3.56 -5.97
C GLN A 165 -15.78 -4.03 -4.65
N GLN A 166 -14.88 -5.00 -4.71
CA GLN A 166 -14.19 -5.48 -3.52
C GLN A 166 -13.26 -4.42 -2.93
N ALA A 167 -12.54 -3.67 -3.76
CA ALA A 167 -11.71 -2.57 -3.31
C ALA A 167 -12.53 -1.47 -2.65
N ALA A 168 -13.68 -1.10 -3.20
CA ALA A 168 -14.60 -0.15 -2.59
C ALA A 168 -15.05 -0.62 -1.20
N CYS A 169 -15.51 -1.86 -1.09
CA CYS A 169 -15.91 -2.45 0.18
C CYS A 169 -14.76 -2.47 1.21
N LEU A 170 -13.54 -2.85 0.78
CA LEU A 170 -12.35 -2.81 1.66
C LEU A 170 -12.02 -1.40 2.13
N LEU A 171 -12.14 -0.40 1.25
CA LEU A 171 -11.86 0.99 1.58
C LEU A 171 -12.89 1.58 2.54
N ASP A 172 -14.13 1.15 2.47
CA ASP A 172 -15.20 1.61 3.36
C ASP A 172 -15.13 0.96 4.76
N HIS A 173 -14.52 -0.25 4.85
CA HIS A 173 -14.34 -1.00 6.10
C HIS A 173 -12.85 -1.21 6.43
N ILE A 174 -12.00 -0.26 6.08
CA ILE A 174 -10.54 -0.42 6.14
C ILE A 174 -10.00 -0.65 7.55
N ASP A 175 -10.70 -0.21 8.55
CA ASP A 175 -10.36 -0.42 9.96
C ASP A 175 -10.56 -1.88 10.44
N GLU A 176 -11.31 -2.68 9.67
CA GLU A 176 -11.62 -4.08 9.96
C GLU A 176 -10.71 -5.06 9.18
N ALA A 177 -9.85 -4.56 8.33
CA ALA A 177 -9.00 -5.34 7.42
C ALA A 177 -7.86 -6.11 8.11
#